data_80a680293d6df72a571af568a35bbb71
#
_entry.id   80a680293d6df72a571af568a35bbb71
#
_cell.length_a   1.000
_cell.length_b   1.000
_cell.length_c   1.000
_cell.angle_alpha   90.00
_cell.angle_beta   90.00
_cell.angle_gamma   90.00
#
_symmetry.space_group_name_H-M   'P 1'
#
loop_
_entity.id
_entity.type
_entity.pdbx_description
1 polymer ?
#
loop_
_entity_poly.entity_id
_entity_poly.type
_entity_poly.pdbx_seq_one_letter_code
_entity_poly.pdbx_strand_id
1 'polypeptide(L)' 'MGLEFLPPWLSGLSEEELSFLRRFVLSSGSLKEVAREYGVSYPTVRLRLDRLIQKIRLAEEEQADPYISLIKRLALEEKL' A
#
# COMPACT_ATOMS: atom_id res chain seq x y z
N MET A 1 -23.00 1.74 7.25
CA MET A 1 -21.74 2.32 6.78
C MET A 1 -21.39 1.77 5.42
N GLY A 2 -21.45 2.58 4.43
CA GLY A 2 -21.23 2.13 3.07
C GLY A 2 -19.76 2.05 2.68
N LEU A 3 -19.38 0.96 2.02
CA LEU A 3 -18.02 0.84 1.52
C LEU A 3 -17.78 1.77 0.35
N GLU A 4 -18.85 2.27 -0.25
CA GLU A 4 -18.72 3.20 -1.37
C GLU A 4 -18.11 4.54 -0.97
N PHE A 5 -17.97 4.77 0.34
CA PHE A 5 -17.36 6.01 0.81
C PHE A 5 -15.89 5.86 1.18
N LEU A 6 -15.28 4.77 0.79
CA LEU A 6 -13.85 4.61 1.01
C LEU A 6 -13.06 5.65 0.22
N PRO A 7 -12.01 6.21 0.84
CA PRO A 7 -11.13 7.11 0.08
C PRO A 7 -10.49 6.37 -1.09
N PRO A 8 -10.23 7.07 -2.20
CA PRO A 8 -9.63 6.40 -3.36
C PRO A 8 -8.32 5.68 -3.08
N TRP A 9 -7.48 6.24 -2.21
CA TRP A 9 -6.20 5.59 -1.91
C TRP A 9 -6.42 4.26 -1.20
N LEU A 10 -7.51 4.13 -0.46
CA LEU A 10 -7.82 2.92 0.26
C LEU A 10 -8.53 1.90 -0.63
N SER A 11 -9.43 2.39 -1.48
CA SER A 11 -10.21 1.50 -2.33
C SER A 11 -9.37 0.81 -3.40
N GLY A 12 -8.18 1.33 -3.68
CA GLY A 12 -7.29 0.72 -4.66
C GLY A 12 -6.42 -0.39 -4.11
N LEU A 13 -6.52 -0.66 -2.82
CA LEU A 13 -5.70 -1.69 -2.20
C LEU A 13 -6.39 -3.04 -2.25
N SER A 14 -5.60 -4.11 -2.43
CA SER A 14 -6.13 -5.45 -2.41
C SER A 14 -6.45 -5.87 -0.98
N GLU A 15 -7.15 -7.00 -0.86
CA GLU A 15 -7.45 -7.54 0.46
C GLU A 15 -6.18 -7.84 1.26
N GLU A 16 -5.16 -8.34 0.59
CA GLU A 16 -3.90 -8.62 1.24
C GLU A 16 -3.24 -7.33 1.74
N GLU A 17 -3.31 -6.30 0.91
CA GLU A 17 -2.72 -5.03 1.29
C GLU A 17 -3.47 -4.40 2.46
N LEU A 18 -4.79 -4.53 2.47
CA LEU A 18 -5.59 -4.03 3.58
C LEU A 18 -5.29 -4.80 4.87
N SER A 19 -5.12 -6.10 4.76
CA SER A 19 -4.75 -6.91 5.92
C SER A 19 -3.39 -6.51 6.47
N PHE A 20 -2.44 -6.26 5.57
CA PHE A 20 -1.11 -5.82 5.98
C PHE A 20 -1.19 -4.48 6.69
N LEU A 21 -1.95 -3.56 6.13
CA LEU A 21 -2.11 -2.23 6.73
C LEU A 21 -2.72 -2.34 8.13
N ARG A 22 -3.74 -3.17 8.26
CA ARG A 22 -4.37 -3.37 9.56
C ARG A 22 -3.38 -3.94 10.57
N ARG A 23 -2.61 -4.93 10.16
CA ARG A 23 -1.62 -5.54 11.05
C ARG A 23 -0.55 -4.53 11.46
N PHE A 24 -0.14 -3.71 10.52
CA PHE A 24 0.85 -2.68 10.78
C PHE A 24 0.34 -1.69 11.83
N VAL A 25 -0.90 -1.26 11.69
CA VAL A 25 -1.50 -0.33 12.64
C VAL A 25 -1.66 -0.99 14.01
N LEU A 26 -2.11 -2.23 14.05
CA LEU A 26 -2.31 -2.94 15.31
C LEU A 26 -1.01 -3.18 16.04
N SER A 27 0.10 -3.26 15.33
CA SER A 27 1.42 -3.41 15.94
C SER A 27 2.04 -2.07 16.31
N SER A 28 1.28 -1.00 16.22
CA SER A 28 1.75 0.36 16.50
C SER A 28 2.90 0.74 15.59
N GLY A 29 2.89 0.26 14.37
CA GLY A 29 3.92 0.59 13.39
C GLY A 29 5.18 -0.23 13.51
N SER A 30 5.16 -1.33 14.25
CA SER A 30 6.35 -2.16 14.43
C SER A 30 6.44 -3.20 13.32
N LEU A 31 7.34 -2.97 12.37
CA LEU A 31 7.57 -3.93 11.30
C LEU A 31 8.15 -5.23 11.81
N LYS A 32 8.89 -5.15 12.92
CA LYS A 32 9.45 -6.34 13.55
C LYS A 32 8.33 -7.27 14.02
N GLU A 33 7.30 -6.69 14.62
CA GLU A 33 6.15 -7.48 15.05
C GLU A 33 5.40 -8.06 13.87
N VAL A 34 5.21 -7.26 12.83
CA VAL A 34 4.52 -7.72 11.63
C VAL A 34 5.28 -8.87 10.99
N ALA A 35 6.59 -8.75 10.90
CA ALA A 35 7.41 -9.82 10.33
C ALA A 35 7.26 -11.11 11.13
N ARG A 36 7.24 -11.01 12.45
CA ARG A 36 7.09 -12.18 13.28
C ARG A 36 5.73 -12.85 13.08
N GLU A 37 4.68 -12.03 12.97
CA GLU A 37 3.34 -12.59 12.82
C GLU A 37 3.13 -13.26 11.47
N TYR A 38 3.76 -12.72 10.42
CA TYR A 38 3.67 -13.33 9.10
C TYR A 38 4.69 -14.44 8.90
N GLY A 39 5.62 -14.61 9.82
CA GLY A 39 6.65 -15.62 9.67
C GLY A 39 7.61 -15.34 8.55
N VAL A 40 7.92 -14.09 8.30
CA VAL A 40 8.84 -13.68 7.24
C VAL A 40 9.92 -12.78 7.82
N SER A 41 10.95 -12.49 7.00
CA SER A 41 12.04 -11.66 7.45
C SER A 41 11.65 -10.18 7.45
N TYR A 42 12.40 -9.40 8.23
CA TYR A 42 12.19 -7.96 8.30
C TYR A 42 12.33 -7.30 6.91
N PRO A 43 13.37 -7.59 6.13
CA PRO A 43 13.47 -6.97 4.80
C PRO A 43 12.28 -7.26 3.91
N THR A 44 11.67 -8.44 4.04
CA THR A 44 10.50 -8.77 3.26
C THR A 44 9.33 -7.87 3.62
N VAL A 45 9.10 -7.67 4.92
CA VAL A 45 8.02 -6.81 5.37
C VAL A 45 8.29 -5.36 4.98
N ARG A 46 9.55 -4.93 5.09
CA ARG A 46 9.92 -3.58 4.71
C ARG A 46 9.65 -3.32 3.23
N LEU A 47 9.93 -4.31 2.40
CA LEU A 47 9.66 -4.17 0.98
C LEU A 47 8.16 -4.05 0.72
N ARG A 48 7.37 -4.84 1.41
CA ARG A 48 5.92 -4.75 1.26
C ARG A 48 5.39 -3.39 1.66
N LEU A 49 5.93 -2.84 2.75
CA LEU A 49 5.53 -1.51 3.18
C LEU A 49 5.91 -0.46 2.15
N ASP A 50 7.10 -0.57 1.58
CA ASP A 50 7.53 0.38 0.58
C ASP A 50 6.61 0.35 -0.64
N ARG A 51 6.20 -0.83 -1.06
CA ARG A 51 5.27 -0.96 -2.19
C ARG A 51 3.90 -0.38 -1.87
N LEU A 52 3.45 -0.59 -0.65
CA LEU A 52 2.17 -0.04 -0.23
C LEU A 52 2.22 1.49 -0.23
N ILE A 53 3.32 2.05 0.26
CA ILE A 53 3.50 3.50 0.25
C ILE A 53 3.45 4.04 -1.18
N GLN A 54 4.11 3.37 -2.11
CA GLN A 54 4.10 3.80 -3.50
C GLN A 54 2.69 3.76 -4.08
N LYS A 55 1.95 2.72 -3.75
CA LYS A 55 0.59 2.60 -4.24
C LYS A 55 -0.30 3.72 -3.75
N ILE A 56 -0.16 4.05 -2.47
CA ILE A 56 -0.96 5.11 -1.90
C ILE A 56 -0.59 6.46 -2.52
N ARG A 57 0.70 6.70 -2.72
CA ARG A 57 1.13 7.94 -3.35
C ARG A 57 0.60 8.07 -4.76
N LEU A 58 0.62 6.99 -5.52
CA LEU A 58 0.09 7.01 -6.88
C LEU A 58 -1.40 7.31 -6.88
N ALA A 59 -2.14 6.74 -5.95
CA ALA A 59 -3.57 7.00 -5.87
C ALA A 59 -3.84 8.47 -5.58
N GLU A 60 -3.05 9.08 -4.71
CA GLU A 60 -3.21 10.49 -4.40
C GLU A 60 -2.87 11.37 -5.60
N GLU A 61 -1.83 11.00 -6.34
CA GLU A 61 -1.44 11.76 -7.52
C GLU A 61 -2.49 11.64 -8.62
N GLU A 62 -3.14 10.49 -8.73
CA GLU A 62 -4.20 10.32 -9.70
C GLU A 62 -5.35 11.29 -9.47
N GLN A 63 -5.63 11.58 -8.22
CA GLN A 63 -6.67 12.54 -7.90
C GLN A 63 -6.26 13.96 -8.27
N ALA A 64 -5.00 14.29 -8.04
CA ALA A 64 -4.50 15.62 -8.34
C ALA A 64 -4.32 15.83 -9.84
N ASP A 65 -3.81 14.82 -10.55
CA ASP A 65 -3.53 14.89 -11.97
C ASP A 65 -3.55 13.50 -12.58
N PRO A 66 -4.71 13.06 -13.09
CA PRO A 66 -4.83 11.68 -13.59
C PRO A 66 -3.87 11.34 -14.73
N TYR A 67 -3.57 12.31 -15.59
CA TYR A 67 -2.69 12.04 -16.71
C TYR A 67 -1.27 11.73 -16.25
N ILE A 68 -0.75 12.55 -15.38
CA ILE A 68 0.62 12.35 -14.88
C ILE A 68 0.70 11.08 -14.04
N SER A 69 -0.33 10.79 -13.26
CA SER A 69 -0.37 9.56 -12.47
C SER A 69 -0.33 8.33 -13.35
N LEU A 70 -1.02 8.37 -14.49
CA LEU A 70 -1.02 7.24 -15.41
C LEU A 70 0.39 6.96 -15.92
N ILE A 71 1.10 8.00 -16.30
CA ILE A 71 2.46 7.84 -16.80
C ILE A 71 3.37 7.27 -15.72
N LYS A 72 3.26 7.77 -14.51
CA LYS A 72 4.08 7.28 -13.40
C LYS A 72 3.78 5.83 -13.08
N ARG A 73 2.51 5.45 -13.16
CA ARG A 73 2.12 4.07 -12.88
C ARG A 73 2.69 3.12 -13.91
N LEU A 74 2.65 3.52 -15.19
CA LEU A 74 3.21 2.69 -16.25
C LEU A 74 4.72 2.51 -16.08
N ALA A 75 5.41 3.59 -15.72
CA ALA A 75 6.85 3.51 -15.51
C ALA A 75 7.17 2.60 -14.33
N LEU A 76 6.37 2.65 -13.28
CA LEU A 76 6.58 1.81 -12.12
C LEU A 76 6.40 0.34 -12.46
N GLU A 77 5.38 0.03 -13.26
CA GLU A 77 5.12 -1.36 -13.65
C GLU A 77 6.22 -1.91 -14.54
N GLU A 78 6.81 -1.06 -15.36
CA GLU A 78 7.87 -1.49 -16.25
C GLU A 78 9.16 -1.82 -15.52
N LYS A 79 9.29 -1.37 -14.30
CA LYS A 79 10.48 -1.65 -13.53
C LYS A 79 10.55 -3.08 -13.02
N LEU A 80 9.47 -3.79 -13.17
CA LEU A 80 9.45 -5.20 -12.78
C LEU A 80 10.22 -6.05 -13.77
#